data_16e455db99ebd18e464d9840651ff187
#
_entry.id   16e455db99ebd18e464d9840651ff187
#
_cell.length_a   1.000
_cell.length_b   1.000
_cell.length_c   1.000
_cell.angle_alpha   90.00
_cell.angle_beta   90.00
_cell.angle_gamma   90.00
#
_symmetry.space_group_name_H-M   'P 1'
#
loop_
_entity.id
_entity.type
_entity.pdbx_description
1 polymer ?
#
loop_
_entity_poly.entity_id
_entity_poly.type
_entity_poly.pdbx_seq_one_letter_code
_entity_poly.pdbx_strand_id
1 'polypeptide(L)'
;NSILKAYLKALQEQYKNATNSRQYTAELSYRMPLDTMERALAKEFNPDDDIDVILEPTTQGRVGRPDWRIHNKDTMGIYGYIEGKGLSEEPFDTRPYAAQIKKYLTLGHKLIITDGIDFVFCMDRDREPTVISIIDKDKMRTRDWSAQKVDARFEVYMREFFKNPSPQQVN
;
A
#
# COMPACT_ATOMS: atom_id res chain seq x y z
N ASN A 1 6.35 12.18 10.73
CA ASN A 1 6.20 10.78 11.16
C ASN A 1 7.47 10.00 10.83
N SER A 2 8.09 9.40 11.83
CA SER A 2 9.36 8.66 11.68
C SER A 2 9.21 7.40 10.81
N ILE A 3 8.05 6.75 10.84
CA ILE A 3 7.75 5.56 10.03
C ILE A 3 7.77 5.93 8.54
N LEU A 4 7.15 7.04 8.18
CA LEU A 4 7.08 7.49 6.79
C LEU A 4 8.45 7.94 6.27
N LYS A 5 9.25 8.60 7.10
CA LYS A 5 10.62 8.98 6.75
C LYS A 5 11.51 7.76 6.52
N ALA A 6 11.42 6.77 7.40
CA ALA A 6 12.16 5.50 7.26
C ALA A 6 11.73 4.77 5.98
N TYR A 7 10.43 4.76 5.68
CA TYR A 7 9.89 4.17 4.45
C TYR A 7 10.46 4.86 3.20
N LEU A 8 10.43 6.19 3.17
CA LEU A 8 10.93 6.95 2.02
C LEU A 8 12.42 6.74 1.79
N LYS A 9 13.19 6.64 2.87
CA LYS A 9 14.63 6.35 2.78
C LYS A 9 14.87 4.97 2.19
N ALA A 10 14.18 3.95 2.68
CA ALA A 10 14.31 2.59 2.18
C ALA A 10 13.84 2.46 0.73
N LEU A 11 12.73 3.11 0.38
CA LEU A 11 12.20 3.12 -0.97
C LEU A 11 13.17 3.76 -1.95
N GLN A 12 13.76 4.90 -1.58
CA GLN A 12 14.73 5.59 -2.42
C GLN A 12 15.98 4.75 -2.66
N GLU A 13 16.46 4.02 -1.67
CA GLU A 13 17.60 3.11 -1.83
C GLU A 13 17.29 2.03 -2.88
N GLN A 14 16.09 1.45 -2.83
CA GLN A 14 15.65 0.46 -3.82
C GLN A 14 15.52 1.07 -5.22
N TYR A 15 15.00 2.28 -5.31
CA TYR A 15 14.89 2.99 -6.58
C TYR A 15 16.26 3.25 -7.21
N LYS A 16 17.24 3.70 -6.42
CA LYS A 16 18.62 3.90 -6.90
C LYS A 16 19.25 2.61 -7.38
N ASN A 17 19.05 1.51 -6.63
CA ASN A 17 19.58 0.20 -6.99
C ASN A 17 18.93 -0.32 -8.27
N ALA A 18 17.64 -0.14 -8.43
CA ALA A 18 16.90 -0.57 -9.62
C ALA A 18 17.33 0.18 -10.88
N THR A 19 17.60 1.49 -10.77
CA THR A 19 18.07 2.28 -11.91
C THR A 19 19.51 1.95 -12.32
N ASN A 20 20.30 1.39 -11.41
CA ASN A 20 21.70 1.02 -11.64
C ASN A 20 21.90 -0.45 -12.01
N SER A 21 20.86 -1.27 -11.94
CA SER A 21 20.93 -2.71 -12.20
C SER A 21 19.92 -3.13 -13.28
N ARG A 22 20.41 -3.76 -14.35
CA ARG A 22 19.56 -4.28 -15.42
C ARG A 22 18.83 -5.58 -15.06
N GLN A 23 19.17 -6.22 -13.93
CA GLN A 23 18.64 -7.53 -13.53
C GLN A 23 17.51 -7.44 -12.51
N TYR A 24 17.02 -6.25 -12.23
CA TYR A 24 16.13 -6.03 -11.10
C TYR A 24 14.66 -6.04 -11.52
N THR A 25 13.86 -6.89 -10.87
CA THR A 25 12.40 -6.86 -11.03
C THR A 25 11.87 -5.77 -10.14
N ALA A 26 11.59 -4.60 -10.70
CA ALA A 26 11.25 -3.38 -9.97
C ALA A 26 10.09 -3.59 -8.97
N GLU A 27 9.09 -4.40 -9.33
CA GLU A 27 7.93 -4.65 -8.47
C GLU A 27 8.30 -5.36 -7.17
N LEU A 28 9.15 -6.39 -7.23
CA LEU A 28 9.54 -7.18 -6.06
C LEU A 28 10.42 -6.41 -5.07
N SER A 29 11.23 -5.48 -5.57
CA SER A 29 12.16 -4.70 -4.76
C SER A 29 11.47 -3.73 -3.83
N TYR A 30 10.28 -3.25 -4.19
CA TYR A 30 9.55 -2.28 -3.39
C TYR A 30 8.63 -2.92 -2.35
N ARG A 31 8.50 -4.25 -2.37
CA ARG A 31 7.67 -4.97 -1.40
C ARG A 31 8.18 -4.87 0.03
N MET A 32 9.48 -4.99 0.25
CA MET A 32 10.03 -4.98 1.61
C MET A 32 9.85 -3.64 2.31
N PRO A 33 10.15 -2.48 1.69
CA PRO A 33 9.84 -1.20 2.30
C PRO A 33 8.34 -1.02 2.59
N LEU A 34 7.46 -1.44 1.68
CA LEU A 34 6.01 -1.39 1.87
C LEU A 34 5.57 -2.28 3.03
N ASP A 35 6.05 -3.52 3.08
CA ASP A 35 5.73 -4.47 4.14
C ASP A 35 6.13 -3.93 5.51
N THR A 36 7.33 -3.40 5.62
CA THR A 36 7.85 -2.81 6.86
C THR A 36 6.99 -1.62 7.31
N MET A 37 6.64 -0.74 6.39
CA MET A 37 5.80 0.42 6.69
C MET A 37 4.40 -0.01 7.14
N GLU A 38 3.77 -0.94 6.42
CA GLU A 38 2.43 -1.42 6.74
C GLU A 38 2.35 -2.03 8.14
N ARG A 39 3.33 -2.86 8.51
CA ARG A 39 3.41 -3.46 9.84
C ARG A 39 3.59 -2.40 10.93
N ALA A 40 4.46 -1.43 10.69
CA ALA A 40 4.71 -0.35 11.64
C ALA A 40 3.49 0.55 11.83
N LEU A 41 2.79 0.90 10.75
CA LEU A 41 1.57 1.72 10.81
C LEU A 41 0.42 0.97 11.51
N ALA A 42 0.26 -0.32 11.24
CA ALA A 42 -0.75 -1.14 11.91
C ALA A 42 -0.58 -1.08 13.43
N LYS A 43 0.65 -1.21 13.89
CA LYS A 43 0.99 -1.17 15.32
C LYS A 43 0.81 0.23 15.93
N GLU A 44 1.20 1.27 15.18
CA GLU A 44 1.07 2.66 15.64
C GLU A 44 -0.40 3.07 15.76
N PHE A 45 -1.22 2.74 14.76
CA PHE A 45 -2.62 3.17 14.72
C PHE A 45 -3.55 2.35 15.60
N ASN A 46 -3.23 1.08 15.83
CA ASN A 46 -4.04 0.17 16.62
C ASN A 46 -3.17 -0.59 17.63
N PRO A 47 -2.61 0.10 18.64
CA PRO A 47 -1.68 -0.52 19.57
C PRO A 47 -2.32 -1.60 20.46
N ASP A 48 -3.65 -1.55 20.63
CA ASP A 48 -4.38 -2.49 21.47
C ASP A 48 -4.91 -3.71 20.70
N ASP A 49 -4.81 -3.69 19.37
CA ASP A 49 -5.29 -4.77 18.52
C ASP A 49 -4.13 -5.61 18.02
N ASP A 50 -4.36 -6.92 17.93
CA ASP A 50 -3.39 -7.83 17.32
C ASP A 50 -3.65 -7.92 15.81
N ILE A 51 -2.93 -7.11 15.03
CA ILE A 51 -3.11 -7.02 13.58
C ILE A 51 -2.05 -7.84 12.89
N ASP A 52 -2.49 -8.72 11.99
CA ASP A 52 -1.62 -9.51 11.13
C ASP A 52 -1.59 -8.92 9.72
N VAL A 53 -0.37 -8.64 9.25
CA VAL A 53 -0.10 -8.17 7.90
C VAL A 53 0.52 -9.34 7.15
N ILE A 54 -0.25 -9.97 6.27
CA ILE A 54 0.18 -11.16 5.55
C ILE A 54 0.56 -10.78 4.12
N LEU A 55 1.84 -10.92 3.80
CA LEU A 55 2.34 -10.83 2.43
C LEU A 55 2.13 -12.20 1.77
N GLU A 56 1.29 -12.23 0.74
CA GLU A 56 1.01 -13.46 0.01
C GLU A 56 2.16 -13.80 -0.94
N PRO A 57 2.60 -15.06 -0.99
CA PRO A 57 3.66 -15.45 -1.93
C PRO A 57 3.23 -15.26 -3.38
N THR A 58 4.16 -14.81 -4.23
CA THR A 58 3.95 -14.77 -5.67
C THR A 58 3.99 -16.20 -6.20
N THR A 59 2.84 -16.85 -6.34
CA THR A 59 2.74 -18.17 -6.96
C THR A 59 1.94 -18.06 -8.25
N GLN A 60 2.32 -18.87 -9.25
CA GLN A 60 1.51 -19.04 -10.45
C GLN A 60 0.11 -19.47 -10.04
N GLY A 61 -0.92 -18.83 -10.59
CA GLY A 61 -2.32 -19.13 -10.30
C GLY A 61 -3.01 -18.18 -9.33
N ARG A 62 -2.33 -17.19 -8.79
CA ARG A 62 -2.93 -16.16 -7.93
C ARG A 62 -3.28 -14.86 -8.67
N VAL A 63 -3.59 -14.98 -9.94
CA VAL A 63 -4.01 -13.83 -10.76
C VAL A 63 -5.24 -13.18 -10.13
N GLY A 64 -5.14 -11.88 -9.82
CA GLY A 64 -6.24 -11.10 -9.27
C GLY A 64 -6.32 -11.05 -7.74
N ARG A 65 -5.40 -11.70 -7.01
CA ARG A 65 -5.31 -11.55 -5.56
C ARG A 65 -4.31 -10.46 -5.18
N PRO A 66 -4.66 -9.56 -4.25
CA PRO A 66 -3.72 -8.55 -3.75
C PRO A 66 -2.53 -9.17 -3.03
N ASP A 67 -1.41 -8.42 -3.00
CA ASP A 67 -0.17 -8.87 -2.38
C ASP A 67 -0.26 -9.00 -0.86
N TRP A 68 -1.01 -8.12 -0.20
CA TRP A 68 -1.17 -8.12 1.26
C TRP A 68 -2.62 -8.25 1.66
N ARG A 69 -2.85 -9.06 2.71
CA ARG A 69 -4.10 -9.12 3.45
C ARG A 69 -3.83 -8.66 4.89
N ILE A 70 -4.67 -7.77 5.40
CA ILE A 70 -4.51 -7.21 6.73
C ILE A 70 -5.75 -7.51 7.55
N HIS A 71 -5.59 -8.28 8.64
CA HIS A 71 -6.71 -8.71 9.46
C HIS A 71 -6.40 -8.66 10.95
N ASN A 72 -7.45 -8.66 11.77
CA ASN A 72 -7.35 -8.78 13.21
C ASN A 72 -7.27 -10.26 13.58
N LYS A 73 -6.23 -10.65 14.31
CA LYS A 73 -6.02 -12.07 14.71
C LYS A 73 -7.08 -12.60 15.63
N ASP A 74 -7.64 -11.75 16.50
CA ASP A 74 -8.60 -12.17 17.50
C ASP A 74 -10.01 -12.34 16.94
N THR A 75 -10.43 -11.39 16.09
CA THR A 75 -11.78 -11.39 15.51
C THR A 75 -11.85 -11.99 14.12
N MET A 76 -10.70 -12.15 13.45
CA MET A 76 -10.56 -12.53 12.05
C MET A 76 -11.17 -11.53 11.07
N GLY A 77 -11.59 -10.36 11.56
CA GLY A 77 -12.07 -9.27 10.71
C GLY A 77 -10.96 -8.74 9.79
N ILE A 78 -11.33 -8.37 8.57
CA ILE A 78 -10.40 -7.91 7.54
C ILE A 78 -10.43 -6.38 7.48
N TYR A 79 -9.28 -5.73 7.73
CA TYR A 79 -9.15 -4.28 7.55
C TYR A 79 -9.13 -3.91 6.08
N GLY A 80 -8.45 -4.69 5.25
CA GLY A 80 -8.38 -4.48 3.83
C GLY A 80 -7.24 -5.24 3.16
N TYR A 81 -7.05 -4.92 1.89
CA TYR A 81 -6.03 -5.52 1.04
C TYR A 81 -5.15 -4.43 0.43
N ILE A 82 -3.91 -4.77 0.13
CA ILE A 82 -2.96 -3.86 -0.52
C ILE A 82 -2.33 -4.58 -1.71
N GLU A 83 -2.31 -3.90 -2.87
CA GLU A 83 -1.68 -4.36 -4.11
C GLU A 83 -0.50 -3.44 -4.43
N GLY A 84 0.70 -4.00 -4.55
CA GLY A 84 1.89 -3.26 -4.93
C GLY A 84 2.22 -3.41 -6.40
N LYS A 85 2.60 -2.32 -7.03
CA LYS A 85 3.06 -2.28 -8.43
C LYS A 85 4.46 -1.68 -8.49
N GLY A 86 5.13 -1.86 -9.62
CA GLY A 86 6.45 -1.30 -9.85
C GLY A 86 6.42 0.23 -9.83
N LEU A 87 7.42 0.83 -9.18
CA LEU A 87 7.54 2.28 -9.09
C LEU A 87 7.78 2.91 -10.46
N SER A 88 7.01 3.94 -10.77
CA SER A 88 7.10 4.71 -12.00
C SER A 88 7.21 6.21 -11.70
N GLU A 89 7.92 6.94 -12.53
CA GLU A 89 7.97 8.41 -12.45
C GLU A 89 6.67 9.05 -12.98
N GLU A 90 5.88 8.28 -13.75
CA GLU A 90 4.60 8.76 -14.27
C GLU A 90 3.49 8.64 -13.24
N PRO A 91 2.43 9.48 -13.32
CA PRO A 91 1.25 9.32 -12.47
C PRO A 91 0.68 7.92 -12.59
N PHE A 92 0.25 7.34 -11.45
CA PHE A 92 -0.29 5.99 -11.42
C PHE A 92 -1.62 5.92 -12.18
N ASP A 93 -1.72 4.99 -13.12
CA ASP A 93 -2.93 4.77 -13.91
C ASP A 93 -3.81 3.73 -13.24
N THR A 94 -5.01 4.14 -12.80
CA THR A 94 -5.96 3.26 -12.11
C THR A 94 -6.85 2.47 -13.07
N ARG A 95 -6.92 2.84 -14.34
CA ARG A 95 -7.86 2.24 -15.31
C ARG A 95 -7.72 0.73 -15.45
N PRO A 96 -6.51 0.14 -15.48
CA PRO A 96 -6.36 -1.31 -15.57
C PRO A 96 -6.93 -2.07 -14.37
N TYR A 97 -7.14 -1.39 -13.24
CA TYR A 97 -7.57 -2.00 -11.98
C TYR A 97 -9.04 -1.79 -11.65
N ALA A 98 -9.81 -1.19 -12.55
CA ALA A 98 -11.22 -0.85 -12.30
C ALA A 98 -12.06 -2.07 -11.90
N ALA A 99 -11.88 -3.21 -12.56
CA ALA A 99 -12.61 -4.45 -12.25
C ALA A 99 -12.22 -5.00 -10.87
N GLN A 100 -10.95 -4.98 -10.52
CA GLN A 100 -10.45 -5.43 -9.22
C GLN A 100 -11.00 -4.54 -8.10
N ILE A 101 -10.94 -3.23 -8.27
CA ILE A 101 -11.48 -2.25 -7.32
C ILE A 101 -12.97 -2.51 -7.06
N LYS A 102 -13.74 -2.64 -8.14
CA LYS A 102 -15.18 -2.92 -8.04
C LYS A 102 -15.46 -4.22 -7.31
N LYS A 103 -14.71 -5.28 -7.61
CA LYS A 103 -14.86 -6.58 -6.96
C LYS A 103 -14.66 -6.48 -5.44
N TYR A 104 -13.55 -5.89 -4.98
CA TYR A 104 -13.25 -5.82 -3.56
C TYR A 104 -14.21 -4.90 -2.81
N LEU A 105 -14.54 -3.76 -3.36
CA LEU A 105 -15.51 -2.84 -2.73
C LEU A 105 -16.91 -3.45 -2.66
N THR A 106 -17.33 -4.22 -3.67
CA THR A 106 -18.62 -4.92 -3.66
C THR A 106 -18.65 -5.98 -2.55
N LEU A 107 -17.53 -6.61 -2.26
CA LEU A 107 -17.40 -7.56 -1.17
C LEU A 107 -17.28 -6.91 0.21
N GLY A 108 -17.29 -5.59 0.27
CA GLY A 108 -17.18 -4.84 1.53
C GLY A 108 -15.76 -4.69 2.05
N HIS A 109 -14.75 -4.90 1.20
CA HIS A 109 -13.33 -4.82 1.58
C HIS A 109 -12.68 -3.56 1.04
N LYS A 110 -11.93 -2.86 1.89
CA LYS A 110 -11.08 -1.75 1.47
C LYS A 110 -9.87 -2.29 0.69
N LEU A 111 -9.43 -1.51 -0.28
CA LEU A 111 -8.30 -1.87 -1.14
C LEU A 111 -7.40 -0.64 -1.34
N ILE A 112 -6.10 -0.83 -1.17
CA ILE A 112 -5.09 0.15 -1.57
C ILE A 112 -4.29 -0.44 -2.73
N ILE A 113 -4.14 0.33 -3.81
CA ILE A 113 -3.23 -0.02 -4.89
C ILE A 113 -2.13 1.04 -4.90
N THR A 114 -0.88 0.63 -4.95
CA THR A 114 0.23 1.57 -4.84
C THR A 114 1.42 1.16 -5.71
N ASP A 115 2.12 2.16 -6.23
CA ASP A 115 3.44 1.96 -6.83
C ASP A 115 4.59 2.34 -5.86
N GLY A 116 4.25 2.60 -4.61
CA GLY A 116 5.19 3.01 -3.58
C GLY A 116 5.18 4.51 -3.28
N ILE A 117 4.79 5.35 -4.23
CA ILE A 117 4.66 6.80 -4.07
C ILE A 117 3.21 7.24 -4.19
N ASP A 118 2.52 6.82 -5.23
CA ASP A 118 1.09 7.05 -5.40
C ASP A 118 0.32 5.92 -4.73
N PHE A 119 -0.61 6.30 -3.87
CA PHE A 119 -1.50 5.38 -3.15
C PHE A 119 -2.93 5.66 -3.56
N VAL A 120 -3.59 4.65 -4.12
CA VAL A 120 -4.99 4.72 -4.52
C VAL A 120 -5.81 4.10 -3.39
N PHE A 121 -6.54 4.93 -2.66
CA PHE A 121 -7.38 4.51 -1.54
C PHE A 121 -8.80 4.23 -2.03
N CYS A 122 -9.18 2.96 -2.03
CA CYS A 122 -10.51 2.49 -2.38
C CYS A 122 -11.20 2.06 -1.08
N MET A 123 -11.95 2.96 -0.46
CA MET A 123 -12.40 2.80 0.92
C MET A 123 -13.85 2.37 1.04
N ASP A 124 -14.70 2.78 0.10
CA ASP A 124 -16.12 2.53 0.10
C ASP A 124 -16.62 2.50 -1.34
N ARG A 125 -17.57 1.59 -1.64
CA ARG A 125 -18.16 1.50 -2.99
C ARG A 125 -18.94 2.75 -3.40
N ASP A 126 -19.38 3.56 -2.42
CA ASP A 126 -20.12 4.79 -2.67
C ASP A 126 -19.22 6.03 -2.77
N ARG A 127 -17.91 5.85 -2.64
CA ARG A 127 -16.91 6.92 -2.78
C ARG A 127 -15.95 6.59 -3.93
N GLU A 128 -15.65 7.59 -4.74
CA GLU A 128 -14.61 7.46 -5.76
C GLU A 128 -13.25 7.18 -5.09
N PRO A 129 -12.39 6.35 -5.70
CA PRO A 129 -11.04 6.16 -5.22
C PRO A 129 -10.26 7.49 -5.14
N THR A 130 -9.49 7.67 -4.08
CA THR A 130 -8.66 8.85 -3.88
C THR A 130 -7.21 8.50 -4.11
N VAL A 131 -6.54 9.26 -4.99
CA VAL A 131 -5.10 9.09 -5.24
C VAL A 131 -4.34 10.12 -4.42
N ILE A 132 -3.41 9.64 -3.57
CA ILE A 132 -2.55 10.50 -2.76
C ILE A 132 -1.11 10.11 -3.06
N SER A 133 -0.30 11.09 -3.49
CA SER A 133 1.14 10.91 -3.64
C SER A 133 1.79 11.22 -2.29
N ILE A 134 2.53 10.25 -1.73
CA ILE A 134 3.19 10.46 -0.44
C ILE A 134 4.24 11.57 -0.51
N ILE A 135 4.92 11.65 -1.66
CA ILE A 135 5.79 12.76 -2.05
C ILE A 135 5.48 13.16 -3.48
N ASP A 136 5.97 14.33 -3.90
CA ASP A 136 5.78 14.81 -5.26
C ASP A 136 6.67 14.02 -6.25
N LYS A 137 6.07 13.34 -7.23
CA LYS A 137 6.79 12.60 -8.26
C LYS A 137 7.69 13.49 -9.13
N ASP A 138 7.36 14.77 -9.27
CA ASP A 138 8.24 15.72 -9.98
C ASP A 138 9.57 15.94 -9.24
N LYS A 139 9.63 15.55 -7.95
CA LYS A 139 10.82 15.66 -7.12
C LYS A 139 11.53 14.33 -6.87
N MET A 140 11.25 13.29 -7.66
CA MET A 140 11.87 11.96 -7.49
C MET A 140 13.38 11.96 -7.73
N ARG A 141 13.90 12.95 -8.46
CA ARG A 141 15.33 13.07 -8.73
C ARG A 141 16.08 13.85 -7.65
N THR A 142 15.42 14.20 -6.55
CA THR A 142 16.08 14.86 -5.42
C THR A 142 16.98 13.88 -4.66
N ARG A 143 17.94 14.43 -3.90
CA ARG A 143 18.91 13.61 -3.18
C ARG A 143 18.34 12.81 -2.03
N ASP A 144 17.29 13.32 -1.39
CA ASP A 144 16.75 12.72 -0.17
C ASP A 144 15.22 12.84 -0.14
N TRP A 145 14.55 11.74 -0.40
CA TRP A 145 13.08 11.68 -0.34
C TRP A 145 12.57 11.85 1.09
N SER A 146 13.33 11.40 2.08
CA SER A 146 12.91 11.50 3.48
C SER A 146 12.87 12.94 4.01
N ALA A 147 13.54 13.87 3.32
CA ALA A 147 13.51 15.30 3.64
C ALA A 147 12.28 16.02 3.06
N GLN A 148 11.54 15.40 2.16
CA GLN A 148 10.35 15.99 1.56
C GLN A 148 9.18 15.98 2.54
N LYS A 149 8.31 16.98 2.41
CA LYS A 149 7.07 17.03 3.20
C LYS A 149 6.09 15.98 2.66
N VAL A 150 5.66 15.08 3.54
CA VAL A 150 4.63 14.10 3.22
C VAL A 150 3.26 14.78 3.17
N ASP A 151 2.43 14.42 2.19
CA ASP A 151 1.05 14.89 2.13
C ASP A 151 0.29 14.43 3.39
N ALA A 152 -0.24 15.39 4.16
CA ALA A 152 -0.91 15.11 5.44
C ALA A 152 -2.14 14.20 5.28
N ARG A 153 -2.76 14.17 4.10
CA ARG A 153 -3.91 13.29 3.82
C ARG A 153 -3.52 11.82 3.83
N PHE A 154 -2.27 11.49 3.52
CA PHE A 154 -1.80 10.12 3.51
C PHE A 154 -2.04 9.44 4.88
N GLU A 155 -1.62 10.09 5.97
CA GLU A 155 -1.81 9.55 7.31
C GLU A 155 -3.30 9.43 7.67
N VAL A 156 -4.11 10.41 7.29
CA VAL A 156 -5.56 10.39 7.55
C VAL A 156 -6.21 9.17 6.88
N TYR A 157 -5.91 8.92 5.61
CA TYR A 157 -6.47 7.79 4.87
C TYR A 157 -5.93 6.46 5.35
N MET A 158 -4.64 6.39 5.72
CA MET A 158 -4.07 5.17 6.29
C MET A 158 -4.71 4.83 7.63
N ARG A 159 -4.98 5.81 8.49
CA ARG A 159 -5.71 5.59 9.76
C ARG A 159 -7.12 5.05 9.50
N GLU A 160 -7.82 5.60 8.51
CA GLU A 160 -9.15 5.10 8.13
C GLU A 160 -9.07 3.66 7.62
N PHE A 161 -8.04 3.33 6.84
CA PHE A 161 -7.84 1.97 6.33
C PHE A 161 -7.72 0.95 7.48
N PHE A 162 -7.00 1.30 8.54
CA PHE A 162 -6.78 0.43 9.70
C PHE A 162 -7.91 0.48 10.74
N LYS A 163 -9.08 1.00 10.37
CA LYS A 163 -10.27 1.03 11.24
C LYS A 163 -11.37 0.13 10.67
N ASN A 164 -12.28 -0.29 11.57
CA ASN A 164 -13.52 -0.97 11.21
C ASN A 164 -13.29 -2.18 10.29
N PRO A 165 -12.65 -3.25 10.81
CA PRO A 165 -12.47 -4.45 10.01
C PRO A 165 -13.82 -5.05 9.62
N SER A 166 -13.96 -5.45 8.36
CA SER A 166 -15.15 -6.14 7.90
C SER A 166 -15.17 -7.59 8.37
N PRO A 167 -16.34 -8.18 8.63
CA PRO A 167 -16.41 -9.57 9.01
C PRO A 167 -15.75 -10.47 7.97
N GLN A 168 -15.11 -11.55 8.43
CA GLN A 168 -14.61 -12.57 7.53
C GLN A 168 -15.80 -13.17 6.78
N GLN A 169 -15.74 -13.20 5.44
CA GLN A 169 -16.76 -13.89 4.67
C GLN A 169 -16.56 -15.39 4.80
N VAL A 170 -17.63 -16.06 5.21
CA VAL A 170 -17.70 -17.53 5.18
C VAL A 170 -18.07 -17.91 3.75
N ASN A 171 -17.12 -18.55 3.05
CA ASN A 171 -17.38 -19.11 1.73
C ASN A 171 -18.23 -20.36 1.83
#